data_3ebc6de35b586cc69c8f3c6f568db657
#
_entry.id   3ebc6de35b586cc69c8f3c6f568db657
#
_cell.length_a   1.000
_cell.length_b   1.000
_cell.length_c   1.000
_cell.angle_alpha   90.00
_cell.angle_beta   90.00
_cell.angle_gamma   90.00
#
_symmetry.space_group_name_H-M   'P 1'
#
loop_
_entity.id
_entity.type
_entity.pdbx_description
1 polymer ?
#
loop_
_entity_poly.entity_id
_entity_poly.type
_entity_poly.pdbx_seq_one_letter_code
_entity_poly.pdbx_strand_id
1 'polypeptide(L)'
;MKALFIRCNGKLTPDMLVGGLIDMGVPPAYLRTKLEAAGVSSDFIESSNLDAKVSAHYFCIPEKEDKPLLLKQKDLFVIWRKICEGGESGWESLGWKVFSALSAGASDALDEIPATIIDLRRCRVKEENLISLYCFLAGLDYLGVETLFTCPFSLA
;
A
#
# COMPACT_ATOMS: atom_id res chain seq x y z
N MET A 1 -20.48 -9.00 7.36
CA MET A 1 -19.81 -8.11 6.36
C MET A 1 -19.17 -6.95 7.10
N LYS A 2 -17.86 -6.81 7.01
CA LYS A 2 -17.14 -5.63 7.52
C LYS A 2 -16.87 -4.66 6.37
N ALA A 3 -17.22 -3.39 6.56
CA ALA A 3 -16.98 -2.35 5.59
C ALA A 3 -16.09 -1.25 6.18
N LEU A 4 -15.15 -0.76 5.41
CA LEU A 4 -14.35 0.41 5.74
C LEU A 4 -14.79 1.59 4.88
N PHE A 5 -15.03 2.72 5.51
CA PHE A 5 -15.33 3.96 4.82
C PHE A 5 -14.16 4.94 4.99
N ILE A 6 -13.57 5.33 3.88
CA ILE A 6 -12.49 6.32 3.85
C ILE A 6 -13.07 7.67 3.45
N ARG A 7 -13.02 8.61 4.37
CA ARG A 7 -13.38 10.02 4.12
C ARG A 7 -12.11 10.87 4.13
N CYS A 8 -11.82 11.47 3.00
CA CYS A 8 -10.68 12.37 2.87
C CYS A 8 -11.19 13.80 2.61
N ASN A 9 -10.85 14.72 3.49
CA ASN A 9 -11.19 16.15 3.35
C ASN A 9 -9.97 16.99 2.90
N GLY A 10 -8.91 16.33 2.42
CA GLY A 10 -7.66 16.98 2.03
C GLY A 10 -6.74 16.03 1.29
N LYS A 11 -5.44 16.21 1.47
CA LYS A 11 -4.42 15.33 0.89
C LYS A 11 -4.40 13.99 1.62
N LEU A 12 -4.47 12.90 0.88
CA LEU A 12 -4.34 11.53 1.38
C LEU A 12 -3.07 10.90 0.81
N THR A 13 -2.25 10.33 1.68
CA THR A 13 -1.07 9.56 1.29
C THR A 13 -1.25 8.09 1.68
N PRO A 14 -0.55 7.14 1.03
CA PRO A 14 -0.58 5.73 1.43
C PRO A 14 -0.20 5.53 2.90
N ASP A 15 0.78 6.27 3.41
CA ASP A 15 1.23 6.20 4.81
C ASP A 15 0.13 6.58 5.79
N MET A 16 -0.66 7.60 5.47
CA MET A 16 -1.81 8.00 6.29
C MET A 16 -2.87 6.91 6.36
N LEU A 17 -3.08 6.19 5.27
CA LEU A 17 -4.00 5.04 5.25
C LEU A 17 -3.51 3.93 6.17
N VAL A 18 -2.22 3.61 6.14
CA VAL A 18 -1.64 2.58 7.02
C VAL A 18 -1.72 3.01 8.48
N GLY A 19 -1.37 4.26 8.80
CA GLY A 19 -1.52 4.80 10.15
C GLY A 19 -2.94 4.66 10.68
N GLY A 20 -3.95 4.99 9.85
CA GLY A 20 -5.36 4.80 10.21
C GLY A 20 -5.74 3.33 10.47
N LEU A 21 -5.18 2.37 9.72
CA LEU A 21 -5.42 0.94 9.99
C LEU A 21 -4.77 0.48 11.30
N ILE A 22 -3.59 1.02 11.65
CA ILE A 22 -2.94 0.75 12.92
C ILE A 22 -3.81 1.28 14.07
N ASP A 23 -4.37 2.48 13.95
CA ASP A 23 -5.34 3.03 14.92
C ASP A 23 -6.59 2.14 15.07
N MET A 24 -6.97 1.46 14.01
CA MET A 24 -8.09 0.50 14.01
C MET A 24 -7.73 -0.88 14.58
N GLY A 25 -6.48 -1.10 14.98
CA GLY A 25 -6.02 -2.31 15.64
C GLY A 25 -5.18 -3.26 14.80
N VAL A 26 -4.69 -2.84 13.63
CA VAL A 26 -3.69 -3.63 12.88
C VAL A 26 -2.35 -3.56 13.61
N PRO A 27 -1.79 -4.68 14.10
CA PRO A 27 -0.50 -4.66 14.76
C PRO A 27 0.63 -4.36 13.77
N PRO A 28 1.51 -3.38 14.06
CA PRO A 28 2.69 -3.13 13.21
C PRO A 28 3.58 -4.36 13.02
N ALA A 29 3.70 -5.20 14.04
CA ALA A 29 4.43 -6.47 13.96
C ALA A 29 3.87 -7.40 12.88
N TYR A 30 2.55 -7.44 12.70
CA TYR A 30 1.93 -8.21 11.62
C TYR A 30 2.37 -7.69 10.24
N LEU A 31 2.37 -6.38 10.03
CA LEU A 31 2.82 -5.78 8.78
C LEU A 31 4.29 -6.09 8.49
N ARG A 32 5.16 -6.00 9.50
CA ARG A 32 6.58 -6.38 9.37
C ARG A 32 6.73 -7.83 8.92
N THR A 33 6.07 -8.75 9.60
CA THR A 33 6.12 -10.18 9.27
C THR A 33 5.69 -10.45 7.82
N LYS A 34 4.64 -9.77 7.35
CA LYS A 34 4.15 -9.93 5.97
C LYS A 34 5.15 -9.40 4.94
N LEU A 35 5.77 -8.26 5.20
CA LEU A 35 6.78 -7.68 4.30
C LEU A 35 8.05 -8.57 4.26
N GLU A 36 8.52 -9.03 5.41
CA GLU A 36 9.69 -9.91 5.51
C GLU A 36 9.47 -11.24 4.78
N ALA A 37 8.30 -11.86 4.95
CA ALA A 37 7.93 -13.08 4.23
C ALA A 37 7.93 -12.88 2.71
N ALA A 38 7.60 -11.69 2.24
CA ALA A 38 7.64 -11.33 0.83
C ALA A 38 9.04 -10.93 0.33
N GLY A 39 10.02 -10.81 1.22
CA GLY A 39 11.37 -10.34 0.90
C GLY A 39 11.43 -8.84 0.61
N VAL A 40 10.48 -8.09 1.15
CA VAL A 40 10.40 -6.63 1.06
C VAL A 40 10.95 -6.01 2.34
N SER A 41 11.58 -4.84 2.23
CA SER A 41 12.06 -4.13 3.42
C SER A 41 10.91 -3.84 4.38
N SER A 42 11.12 -4.19 5.64
CA SER A 42 10.19 -3.93 6.74
C SER A 42 10.62 -2.73 7.61
N ASP A 43 11.56 -1.93 7.11
CA ASP A 43 12.05 -0.74 7.80
C ASP A 43 11.01 0.38 7.69
N PHE A 44 10.11 0.44 8.64
CA PHE A 44 9.20 1.57 8.79
C PHE A 44 9.24 2.12 10.20
N ILE A 45 8.96 3.41 10.30
CA ILE A 45 8.87 4.16 11.56
C ILE A 45 7.40 4.26 11.92
N GLU A 46 7.10 3.92 13.16
CA GLU A 46 5.79 4.13 13.75
C GLU A 46 5.93 4.89 15.07
N SER A 47 5.01 5.75 15.34
CA SER A 47 4.87 6.39 16.65
C SER A 47 3.41 6.72 16.93
N SER A 48 2.99 6.53 18.17
CA SER A 48 1.70 7.02 18.63
C SER A 48 1.87 8.44 19.15
N ASN A 49 1.15 9.38 18.58
CA ASN A 49 1.08 10.74 19.12
C ASN A 49 -0.18 10.83 19.98
N LEU A 50 0.02 10.78 21.29
CA LEU A 50 -1.02 10.96 22.30
C LEU A 50 -1.13 12.44 22.65
N ASP A 51 -1.43 13.29 21.67
CA ASP A 51 -1.80 14.65 22.02
C ASP A 51 -3.26 14.66 22.52
N ALA A 52 -3.54 15.42 23.59
CA ALA A 52 -4.74 15.31 24.43
C ALA A 52 -6.09 15.49 23.69
N LYS A 53 -6.10 15.74 22.39
CA LYS A 53 -7.30 15.97 21.59
C LYS A 53 -7.52 14.98 20.43
N VAL A 54 -6.45 14.39 19.91
CA VAL A 54 -6.55 13.42 18.80
C VAL A 54 -5.42 12.39 18.99
N SER A 55 -5.81 11.14 19.18
CA SER A 55 -4.86 10.02 19.12
C SER A 55 -4.71 9.60 17.67
N ALA A 56 -3.49 9.60 17.14
CA ALA A 56 -3.21 9.15 15.80
C ALA A 56 -1.86 8.44 15.75
N HIS A 57 -1.80 7.34 15.00
CA HIS A 57 -0.54 6.68 14.71
C HIS A 57 0.12 7.32 13.48
N TYR A 58 1.37 7.70 13.66
CA TYR A 58 2.23 8.07 12.57
C TYR A 58 2.87 6.80 12.01
N PHE A 59 2.80 6.65 10.71
CA PHE A 59 3.47 5.60 9.96
C PHE A 59 4.22 6.23 8.81
N CYS A 60 5.47 5.86 8.62
CA CYS A 60 6.30 6.35 7.52
C CYS A 60 7.32 5.30 7.13
N ILE A 61 7.48 5.09 5.84
CA ILE A 61 8.59 4.32 5.29
C ILE A 61 9.70 5.30 4.94
N PRO A 62 10.90 5.17 5.54
CA PRO A 62 12.01 6.05 5.25
C PRO A 62 12.37 6.04 3.77
N GLU A 63 12.58 7.22 3.19
CA GLU A 63 13.11 7.32 1.85
C GLU A 63 14.49 6.65 1.79
N LYS A 64 14.64 5.74 0.84
CA LYS A 64 15.92 5.12 0.51
C LYS A 64 16.60 5.93 -0.59
N GLU A 65 17.92 5.72 -0.71
CA GLU A 65 18.69 6.29 -1.80
C GLU A 65 17.99 6.11 -3.16
N ASP A 66 18.20 7.09 -4.01
CA ASP A 66 17.55 7.25 -5.31
C ASP A 66 17.97 6.17 -6.32
N LYS A 67 17.58 4.92 -6.05
CA LYS A 67 17.82 3.77 -6.92
C LYS A 67 16.68 3.59 -7.91
N PRO A 68 16.95 3.14 -9.14
CA PRO A 68 15.90 2.82 -10.10
C PRO A 68 14.94 1.76 -9.55
N LEU A 69 13.65 2.07 -9.53
CA LEU A 69 12.60 1.11 -9.22
C LEU A 69 12.18 0.40 -10.51
N LEU A 70 13.06 -0.47 -11.00
CA LEU A 70 12.84 -1.24 -12.22
C LEU A 70 12.04 -2.49 -11.87
N LEU A 71 10.73 -2.43 -12.09
CA LEU A 71 9.83 -3.55 -11.83
C LEU A 71 9.09 -3.94 -13.11
N LYS A 72 8.99 -5.23 -13.34
CA LYS A 72 8.02 -5.79 -14.27
C LYS A 72 6.69 -5.91 -13.55
N GLN A 73 5.61 -5.78 -14.29
CA GLN A 73 4.26 -5.99 -13.75
C GLN A 73 4.17 -7.30 -12.94
N LYS A 74 4.75 -8.38 -13.45
CA LYS A 74 4.76 -9.68 -12.77
C LYS A 74 5.45 -9.67 -11.41
N ASP A 75 6.44 -8.80 -11.20
CA ASP A 75 7.20 -8.75 -9.96
C ASP A 75 6.33 -8.15 -8.82
N LEU A 76 5.49 -7.17 -9.15
CA LEU A 76 4.50 -6.62 -8.22
C LEU A 76 3.53 -7.70 -7.73
N PHE A 77 3.08 -8.56 -8.65
CA PHE A 77 2.16 -9.65 -8.31
C PHE A 77 2.82 -10.76 -7.52
N VAL A 78 4.07 -11.08 -7.82
CA VAL A 78 4.83 -12.09 -7.05
C VAL A 78 4.98 -11.65 -5.60
N ILE A 79 5.34 -10.38 -5.37
CA ILE A 79 5.44 -9.81 -4.03
C ILE A 79 4.08 -9.85 -3.33
N TRP A 80 3.03 -9.39 -4.01
CA TRP A 80 1.68 -9.37 -3.45
C TRP A 80 1.17 -10.76 -3.08
N ARG A 81 1.39 -11.76 -3.93
CA ARG A 81 1.02 -13.14 -3.65
C ARG A 81 1.69 -13.66 -2.37
N LYS A 82 2.97 -13.39 -2.18
CA LYS A 82 3.69 -13.78 -0.96
C LYS A 82 3.13 -13.10 0.29
N ILE A 83 2.72 -11.83 0.19
CA ILE A 83 2.07 -11.12 1.29
C ILE A 83 0.72 -11.77 1.63
N CYS A 84 -0.03 -12.22 0.62
CA CYS A 84 -1.32 -12.89 0.80
C CYS A 84 -1.19 -14.35 1.29
N GLU A 85 -0.02 -15.00 1.18
CA GLU A 85 0.16 -16.37 1.63
C GLU A 85 -0.23 -16.53 3.11
N GLY A 86 -1.22 -17.40 3.36
CA GLY A 86 -1.79 -17.66 4.69
C GLY A 86 -2.93 -16.72 5.11
N GLY A 87 -3.39 -15.82 4.25
CA GLY A 87 -4.59 -14.99 4.46
C GLY A 87 -5.83 -15.54 3.75
N GLU A 88 -7.01 -15.13 4.18
CA GLU A 88 -8.25 -15.42 3.46
C GLU A 88 -8.32 -14.59 2.17
N SER A 89 -8.47 -15.28 1.07
CA SER A 89 -8.12 -14.88 -0.30
C SER A 89 -8.90 -13.73 -0.96
N GLY A 90 -9.79 -13.03 -0.27
CA GLY A 90 -10.60 -11.96 -0.88
C GLY A 90 -9.77 -10.80 -1.44
N TRP A 91 -8.66 -10.48 -0.82
CA TRP A 91 -7.80 -9.36 -1.16
C TRP A 91 -6.78 -9.66 -2.24
N GLU A 92 -6.53 -10.92 -2.57
CA GLU A 92 -5.67 -11.28 -3.69
C GLU A 92 -6.21 -10.69 -5.01
N SER A 93 -7.50 -10.81 -5.24
CA SER A 93 -8.15 -10.26 -6.44
C SER A 93 -8.15 -8.73 -6.48
N LEU A 94 -8.28 -8.06 -5.34
CA LEU A 94 -8.17 -6.61 -5.26
C LEU A 94 -6.76 -6.14 -5.57
N GLY A 95 -5.75 -6.80 -5.00
CA GLY A 95 -4.34 -6.52 -5.31
C GLY A 95 -4.06 -6.64 -6.80
N TRP A 96 -4.57 -7.67 -7.46
CA TRP A 96 -4.49 -7.80 -8.92
C TRP A 96 -5.05 -6.58 -9.64
N LYS A 97 -6.23 -6.11 -9.26
CA LYS A 97 -6.85 -4.92 -9.88
C LYS A 97 -6.02 -3.67 -9.64
N VAL A 98 -5.53 -3.46 -8.42
CA VAL A 98 -4.74 -2.29 -8.05
C VAL A 98 -3.41 -2.26 -8.82
N PHE A 99 -2.66 -3.37 -8.81
CA PHE A 99 -1.36 -3.41 -9.48
C PHE A 99 -1.49 -3.44 -11.01
N SER A 100 -2.56 -4.03 -11.55
CA SER A 100 -2.84 -3.94 -12.99
C SER A 100 -3.15 -2.50 -13.41
N ALA A 101 -3.95 -1.78 -12.62
CA ALA A 101 -4.25 -0.37 -12.88
C ALA A 101 -2.99 0.50 -12.79
N LEU A 102 -2.14 0.27 -11.79
CA LEU A 102 -0.86 0.97 -11.64
C LEU A 102 0.05 0.73 -12.85
N SER A 103 0.18 -0.52 -13.28
CA SER A 103 1.03 -0.89 -14.42
C SER A 103 0.49 -0.34 -15.73
N ALA A 104 -0.82 -0.39 -15.94
CA ALA A 104 -1.46 0.19 -17.14
C ALA A 104 -1.27 1.71 -17.18
N GLY A 105 -1.54 2.40 -16.07
CA GLY A 105 -1.35 3.85 -15.99
C GLY A 105 0.11 4.27 -16.20
N ALA A 106 1.08 3.50 -15.68
CA ALA A 106 2.49 3.75 -15.91
C ALA A 106 2.88 3.53 -17.39
N SER A 107 2.36 2.48 -18.03
CA SER A 107 2.59 2.20 -19.45
C SER A 107 2.04 3.31 -20.33
N ASP A 108 0.81 3.75 -20.06
CA ASP A 108 0.17 4.84 -20.81
C ASP A 108 0.93 6.17 -20.63
N ALA A 109 1.34 6.48 -19.40
CA ALA A 109 2.06 7.71 -19.11
C ALA A 109 3.46 7.77 -19.74
N LEU A 110 4.07 6.63 -20.02
CA LEU A 110 5.42 6.53 -20.56
C LEU A 110 5.46 6.10 -22.04
N ASP A 111 4.30 5.87 -22.64
CA ASP A 111 4.17 5.32 -24.00
C ASP A 111 4.96 4.00 -24.18
N GLU A 112 4.89 3.13 -23.17
CA GLU A 112 5.63 1.87 -23.08
C GLU A 112 4.67 0.68 -23.13
N ILE A 113 5.17 -0.46 -23.62
CA ILE A 113 4.38 -1.70 -23.63
C ILE A 113 4.29 -2.28 -22.21
N PRO A 114 3.11 -2.72 -21.71
CA PRO A 114 2.93 -3.24 -20.35
C PRO A 114 3.85 -4.40 -19.94
N ALA A 115 4.36 -5.15 -20.90
CA ALA A 115 5.30 -6.26 -20.68
C ALA A 115 6.75 -5.80 -20.45
N THR A 116 7.05 -4.53 -20.68
CA THR A 116 8.38 -3.95 -20.57
C THR A 116 8.72 -3.68 -19.09
N ILE A 117 10.01 -3.62 -18.77
CA ILE A 117 10.47 -3.13 -17.47
C ILE A 117 10.20 -1.63 -17.42
N ILE A 118 9.35 -1.20 -16.50
CA ILE A 118 9.02 0.20 -16.32
C ILE A 118 9.74 0.71 -15.08
N ASP A 119 10.45 1.83 -15.20
CA ASP A 119 10.91 2.57 -14.04
C ASP A 119 9.74 3.42 -13.49
N LEU A 120 9.08 2.92 -12.47
CA LEU A 120 7.92 3.57 -11.86
C LEU A 120 8.23 4.95 -11.29
N ARG A 121 9.50 5.29 -11.02
CA ARG A 121 9.90 6.64 -10.60
C ARG A 121 9.67 7.68 -11.69
N ARG A 122 9.72 7.29 -12.96
CA ARG A 122 9.36 8.18 -14.09
C ARG A 122 7.90 8.65 -13.97
N CYS A 123 7.05 7.84 -13.32
CA CYS A 123 5.67 8.19 -12.98
C CYS A 123 5.53 8.75 -11.56
N ARG A 124 6.63 9.14 -10.91
CA ARG A 124 6.68 9.62 -9.52
C ARG A 124 6.18 8.59 -8.49
N VAL A 125 6.21 7.31 -8.82
CA VAL A 125 5.94 6.23 -7.88
C VAL A 125 7.27 5.77 -7.31
N LYS A 126 7.42 5.92 -6.01
CA LYS A 126 8.60 5.52 -5.27
C LYS A 126 8.39 4.16 -4.60
N GLU A 127 9.49 3.47 -4.21
CA GLU A 127 9.42 2.18 -3.54
C GLU A 127 8.61 2.23 -2.25
N GLU A 128 8.80 3.28 -1.45
CA GLU A 128 8.07 3.49 -0.22
C GLU A 128 6.54 3.57 -0.43
N ASN A 129 6.09 4.15 -1.54
CA ASN A 129 4.66 4.19 -1.86
C ASN A 129 4.10 2.79 -2.14
N LEU A 130 4.87 1.93 -2.81
CA LEU A 130 4.47 0.54 -3.05
C LEU A 130 4.43 -0.27 -1.75
N ILE A 131 5.44 -0.09 -0.88
CA ILE A 131 5.47 -0.78 0.41
C ILE A 131 4.28 -0.35 1.27
N SER A 132 3.97 0.94 1.34
CA SER A 132 2.79 1.44 2.05
C SER A 132 1.49 0.88 1.46
N LEU A 133 1.40 0.73 0.15
CA LEU A 133 0.25 0.11 -0.49
C LEU A 133 0.12 -1.38 -0.11
N TYR A 134 1.22 -2.13 -0.08
CA TYR A 134 1.22 -3.51 0.41
C TYR A 134 0.77 -3.59 1.88
N CYS A 135 1.27 -2.70 2.74
CA CYS A 135 0.85 -2.62 4.14
C CYS A 135 -0.64 -2.31 4.27
N PHE A 136 -1.15 -1.38 3.47
CA PHE A 136 -2.57 -1.03 3.48
C PHE A 136 -3.44 -2.23 3.13
N LEU A 137 -3.14 -2.92 2.03
CA LEU A 137 -3.90 -4.09 1.59
C LEU A 137 -3.81 -5.24 2.61
N ALA A 138 -2.62 -5.50 3.17
CA ALA A 138 -2.44 -6.50 4.22
C ALA A 138 -3.21 -6.14 5.50
N GLY A 139 -3.27 -4.86 5.85
CA GLY A 139 -4.03 -4.39 7.00
C GLY A 139 -5.54 -4.54 6.82
N LEU A 140 -6.06 -4.33 5.62
CA LEU A 140 -7.47 -4.59 5.30
C LEU A 140 -7.82 -6.08 5.46
N ASP A 141 -6.93 -6.96 5.00
CA ASP A 141 -7.08 -8.40 5.17
C ASP A 141 -7.09 -8.78 6.66
N TYR A 142 -6.13 -8.25 7.44
CA TYR A 142 -6.08 -8.49 8.88
C TYR A 142 -7.37 -8.09 9.61
N LEU A 143 -7.94 -6.95 9.25
CA LEU A 143 -9.20 -6.47 9.84
C LEU A 143 -10.43 -7.23 9.34
N GLY A 144 -10.29 -8.08 8.33
CA GLY A 144 -11.41 -8.78 7.69
C GLY A 144 -12.38 -7.82 7.00
N VAL A 145 -11.87 -6.75 6.40
CA VAL A 145 -12.69 -5.80 5.64
C VAL A 145 -13.09 -6.44 4.32
N GLU A 146 -14.38 -6.50 4.05
CA GLU A 146 -14.92 -7.11 2.82
C GLU A 146 -15.29 -6.07 1.76
N THR A 147 -15.56 -4.85 2.20
CA THR A 147 -15.98 -3.76 1.32
C THR A 147 -15.31 -2.45 1.69
N LEU A 148 -14.81 -1.75 0.70
CA LEU A 148 -14.19 -0.44 0.84
C LEU A 148 -15.06 0.62 0.16
N PHE A 149 -15.47 1.63 0.92
CA PHE A 149 -16.14 2.80 0.40
C PHE A 149 -15.23 4.02 0.52
N THR A 150 -15.23 4.84 -0.50
CA THR A 150 -14.52 6.13 -0.50
C THR A 150 -15.48 7.23 -0.89
N CYS A 151 -15.33 8.41 -0.30
CA CYS A 151 -15.94 9.61 -0.89
C CYS A 151 -15.17 10.02 -2.16
N PRO A 152 -15.81 10.75 -3.07
CA PRO A 152 -15.10 11.30 -4.22
C PRO A 152 -13.90 12.12 -3.75
N PHE A 153 -12.72 11.84 -4.28
CA PHE A 153 -11.54 12.65 -4.05
C PHE A 153 -11.50 13.76 -5.12
N SER A 154 -11.37 15.00 -4.71
CA SER A 154 -10.91 16.02 -5.63
C SER A 154 -9.39 15.84 -5.77
N LEU A 155 -8.96 15.42 -6.94
CA LEU A 155 -7.56 15.50 -7.32
C LEU A 155 -7.25 16.99 -7.49
N ALA A 156 -6.55 17.53 -6.53
CA ALA A 156 -5.99 18.86 -6.66
C ALA A 156 -4.66 18.82 -7.41
#